data_de97cb334a7de8786858500fa2635199
#
_entry.id   de97cb334a7de8786858500fa2635199
#
_cell.length_a   1.000
_cell.length_b   1.000
_cell.length_c   1.000
_cell.angle_alpha   90.00
_cell.angle_beta   90.00
_cell.angle_gamma   90.00
#
_symmetry.space_group_name_H-M   'P 1'
#
loop_
_entity.id
_entity.type
_entity.pdbx_description
1 polymer ?
#
loop_
_entity_poly.entity_id
_entity_poly.type
_entity_poly.pdbx_seq_one_letter_code
_entity_poly.pdbx_strand_id
1 'polypeptide(L)'
;MAEGATAGKGLTHLKPHKSGRLIARRALPWGMEQDHRYHYGVMARAIALIDAAKTPLSLDDLAAQMGMSVAHFQRLFSSWVGVSPKRYQQYLALDHAKVLLRDHFTTLATADAVGLSGSGRLHDLFMRWEAMSPGEFKRGGAGQTIRWGTFDSPFGPAIVMATDRGICGLGFTAEVGVAATMADLIARWPNAHFTEDAAAIRHLAEPALAMQGETRLHMIGAPFQLKVWEALLAIPSGQVTTYSEIAAAIGTPRAVRAVGTAVGRNPVSWLIPCHRALRKSGGLGGYHWGLPVKRAMLAYEAAQSDATAG
;
A
#
# COMPACT_ATOMS: atom_id res chain seq x y z
N MET A 1 -66.89 5.05 38.72
CA MET A 1 -67.19 4.43 37.42
C MET A 1 -66.09 4.77 36.44
N ALA A 2 -65.32 3.79 36.12
CA ALA A 2 -64.86 3.36 34.80
C ALA A 2 -63.88 4.32 34.07
N GLU A 3 -62.63 3.94 34.00
CA GLU A 3 -61.97 3.33 32.82
C GLU A 3 -61.61 4.38 31.76
N GLY A 4 -60.46 4.44 31.20
CA GLY A 4 -59.60 3.43 30.79
C GLY A 4 -58.30 4.01 30.19
N ALA A 5 -57.33 3.20 30.29
CA ALA A 5 -56.02 3.34 29.66
C ALA A 5 -56.09 3.25 28.13
N THR A 6 -55.29 4.02 27.40
CA THR A 6 -54.86 3.64 26.06
C THR A 6 -53.41 4.05 25.80
N ALA A 7 -52.70 3.03 25.67
CA ALA A 7 -51.44 2.73 25.12
C ALA A 7 -51.00 3.57 23.92
N GLY A 8 -49.71 3.78 23.87
CA GLY A 8 -48.98 4.38 22.76
C GLY A 8 -49.08 3.60 21.44
N LYS A 9 -49.09 4.32 20.38
CA LYS A 9 -48.81 3.87 19.03
C LYS A 9 -47.75 4.87 18.56
N GLY A 10 -46.56 4.49 18.28
CA GLY A 10 -46.18 3.52 17.30
C GLY A 10 -45.42 4.32 16.24
N LEU A 11 -44.09 4.44 16.39
CA LEU A 11 -43.22 4.95 15.35
C LEU A 11 -43.31 4.01 14.16
N THR A 12 -44.03 4.46 13.15
CA THR A 12 -44.18 3.81 11.87
C THR A 12 -42.87 3.81 11.09
N HIS A 13 -42.44 2.61 10.80
CA HIS A 13 -41.60 2.13 9.71
C HIS A 13 -41.25 3.15 8.62
N LEU A 14 -40.02 3.62 8.63
CA LEU A 14 -39.30 3.99 7.42
C LEU A 14 -38.68 2.71 6.86
N LYS A 15 -39.20 2.25 5.73
CA LYS A 15 -38.60 1.18 4.94
C LYS A 15 -37.20 1.65 4.45
N PRO A 16 -36.15 0.86 4.63
CA PRO A 16 -34.86 1.21 4.02
C PRO A 16 -34.94 1.01 2.51
N HIS A 17 -34.56 2.06 1.80
CA HIS A 17 -34.30 2.02 0.36
C HIS A 17 -33.15 1.04 0.11
N LYS A 18 -33.32 0.15 -0.86
CA LYS A 18 -32.31 -0.80 -1.31
C LYS A 18 -31.17 -0.04 -2.03
N SER A 19 -30.13 0.31 -1.31
CA SER A 19 -28.79 0.55 -1.88
C SER A 19 -27.84 0.89 -0.72
N GLY A 20 -26.78 0.13 -0.59
CA GLY A 20 -25.69 0.37 0.36
C GLY A 20 -25.73 -0.58 1.55
N ARG A 21 -25.13 -1.75 1.43
CA ARG A 21 -24.71 -2.52 2.60
C ARG A 21 -23.65 -1.73 3.37
N LEU A 22 -24.11 -0.93 4.34
CA LEU A 22 -23.31 -0.70 5.51
C LEU A 22 -23.10 -2.09 6.13
N ILE A 23 -21.87 -2.60 6.10
CA ILE A 23 -21.50 -3.73 6.95
C ILE A 23 -21.53 -3.18 8.38
N ALA A 24 -22.70 -3.27 9.03
CA ALA A 24 -22.79 -3.13 10.45
C ALA A 24 -21.79 -4.14 11.04
N ARG A 25 -20.80 -3.65 11.78
CA ARG A 25 -19.94 -4.50 12.60
C ARG A 25 -20.87 -5.35 13.44
N ARG A 26 -20.99 -6.62 13.10
CA ARG A 26 -21.55 -7.62 13.99
C ARG A 26 -20.69 -7.55 15.24
N ALA A 27 -21.28 -7.15 16.38
CA ALA A 27 -20.58 -7.24 17.65
C ALA A 27 -20.07 -8.67 17.78
N LEU A 28 -18.76 -8.84 17.88
CA LEU A 28 -18.16 -10.15 18.06
C LEU A 28 -18.66 -10.71 19.40
N PRO A 29 -19.01 -11.99 19.50
CA PRO A 29 -19.35 -12.61 20.77
C PRO A 29 -18.24 -12.38 21.79
N TRP A 30 -18.57 -12.14 23.04
CA TRP A 30 -17.65 -11.81 24.15
C TRP A 30 -16.37 -12.68 24.22
N GLY A 31 -16.44 -13.94 23.83
CA GLY A 31 -15.28 -14.83 23.74
C GLY A 31 -14.30 -14.46 22.64
N MET A 32 -14.75 -13.88 21.52
CA MET A 32 -13.89 -13.44 20.43
C MET A 32 -13.18 -12.11 20.70
N GLU A 33 -13.72 -11.24 21.58
CA GLU A 33 -13.03 -10.02 22.00
C GLU A 33 -11.84 -10.29 22.95
N GLN A 34 -11.92 -11.30 23.78
CA GLN A 34 -10.79 -11.73 24.64
C GLN A 34 -9.71 -12.38 23.80
N ASP A 35 -10.07 -13.19 22.83
CA ASP A 35 -9.16 -13.82 21.88
C ASP A 35 -8.42 -12.77 21.01
N HIS A 36 -9.14 -11.75 20.55
CA HIS A 36 -8.56 -10.61 19.83
C HIS A 36 -7.56 -9.81 20.68
N ARG A 37 -7.86 -9.55 21.95
CA ARG A 37 -6.94 -8.84 22.86
C ARG A 37 -5.70 -9.66 23.18
N TYR A 38 -5.87 -10.96 23.40
CA TYR A 38 -4.75 -11.87 23.61
C TYR A 38 -3.83 -11.94 22.40
N HIS A 39 -4.39 -12.16 21.21
CA HIS A 39 -3.65 -12.21 19.97
C HIS A 39 -2.95 -10.88 19.65
N TYR A 40 -3.59 -9.75 19.91
CA TYR A 40 -2.95 -8.43 19.79
C TYR A 40 -1.72 -8.32 20.68
N GLY A 41 -1.82 -8.72 21.96
CA GLY A 41 -0.70 -8.68 22.90
C GLY A 41 0.48 -9.57 22.47
N VAL A 42 0.17 -10.75 21.94
CA VAL A 42 1.17 -11.67 21.38
C VAL A 42 1.85 -11.07 20.15
N MET A 43 1.09 -10.50 19.23
CA MET A 43 1.63 -9.88 17.99
C MET A 43 2.46 -8.64 18.31
N ALA A 44 2.02 -7.80 19.26
CA ALA A 44 2.77 -6.63 19.68
C ALA A 44 4.14 -7.03 20.28
N ARG A 45 4.19 -8.09 21.10
CA ARG A 45 5.45 -8.62 21.62
C ARG A 45 6.34 -9.20 20.53
N ALA A 46 5.79 -9.96 19.59
CA ALA A 46 6.54 -10.53 18.48
C ALA A 46 7.19 -9.43 17.62
N ILE A 47 6.43 -8.39 17.30
CA ILE A 47 6.92 -7.23 16.54
C ILE A 47 8.02 -6.51 17.34
N ALA A 48 7.81 -6.24 18.63
CA ALA A 48 8.80 -5.58 19.46
C ALA A 48 10.11 -6.38 19.57
N LEU A 49 10.03 -7.70 19.64
CA LEU A 49 11.20 -8.58 19.62
C LEU A 49 11.96 -8.52 18.29
N ILE A 50 11.23 -8.53 17.18
CA ILE A 50 11.82 -8.41 15.84
C ILE A 50 12.48 -7.03 15.67
N ASP A 51 11.81 -5.96 16.10
CA ASP A 51 12.31 -4.59 15.96
C ASP A 51 13.56 -4.33 16.85
N ALA A 52 13.66 -5.02 18.00
CA ALA A 52 14.81 -4.93 18.89
C ALA A 52 15.99 -5.84 18.48
N ALA A 53 15.76 -6.82 17.63
CA ALA A 53 16.77 -7.79 17.24
C ALA A 53 17.79 -7.18 16.26
N LYS A 54 19.08 -7.35 16.58
CA LYS A 54 20.18 -6.93 15.70
C LYS A 54 20.36 -7.84 14.47
N THR A 55 19.91 -9.07 14.57
CA THR A 55 19.97 -10.07 13.51
C THR A 55 18.59 -10.71 13.34
N PRO A 56 18.26 -11.21 12.13
CA PRO A 56 16.97 -11.86 11.90
C PRO A 56 16.77 -13.07 12.84
N LEU A 57 15.63 -13.09 13.53
CA LEU A 57 15.23 -14.20 14.40
C LEU A 57 14.65 -15.35 13.57
N SER A 58 14.91 -16.58 13.98
CA SER A 58 14.29 -17.74 13.33
C SER A 58 12.77 -17.79 13.62
N LEU A 59 12.04 -18.47 12.77
CA LEU A 59 10.60 -18.68 12.99
C LEU A 59 10.34 -19.52 14.24
N ASP A 60 11.23 -20.48 14.51
CA ASP A 60 11.18 -21.34 15.68
C ASP A 60 11.39 -20.55 16.97
N ASP A 61 12.40 -19.69 17.01
CA ASP A 61 12.66 -18.83 18.16
C ASP A 61 11.50 -17.89 18.47
N LEU A 62 10.94 -17.25 17.43
CA LEU A 62 9.79 -16.37 17.57
C LEU A 62 8.56 -17.12 18.11
N ALA A 63 8.28 -18.31 17.57
CA ALA A 63 7.18 -19.14 18.01
C ALA A 63 7.35 -19.61 19.45
N ALA A 64 8.55 -20.05 19.82
CA ALA A 64 8.91 -20.46 21.18
C ALA A 64 8.74 -19.33 22.18
N GLN A 65 9.23 -18.12 21.86
CA GLN A 65 9.08 -16.94 22.73
C GLN A 65 7.61 -16.49 22.90
N MET A 66 6.76 -16.81 21.94
CA MET A 66 5.32 -16.56 22.04
C MET A 66 4.55 -17.71 22.68
N GLY A 67 5.21 -18.83 23.04
CA GLY A 67 4.58 -20.01 23.61
C GLY A 67 3.65 -20.73 22.62
N MET A 68 3.98 -20.69 21.33
CA MET A 68 3.15 -21.23 20.25
C MET A 68 3.90 -22.24 19.41
N SER A 69 3.16 -23.16 18.75
CA SER A 69 3.74 -23.94 17.68
C SER A 69 4.09 -23.06 16.47
N VAL A 70 5.14 -23.41 15.75
CA VAL A 70 5.63 -22.67 14.59
C VAL A 70 4.53 -22.42 13.57
N ALA A 71 3.76 -23.45 13.22
CA ALA A 71 2.68 -23.33 12.26
C ALA A 71 1.53 -22.41 12.76
N HIS A 72 1.21 -22.45 14.05
CA HIS A 72 0.19 -21.58 14.64
C HIS A 72 0.66 -20.13 14.64
N PHE A 73 1.88 -19.87 15.13
CA PHE A 73 2.47 -18.54 15.14
C PHE A 73 2.55 -17.94 13.74
N GLN A 74 3.03 -18.69 12.76
CA GLN A 74 3.13 -18.19 11.37
C GLN A 74 1.77 -17.80 10.78
N ARG A 75 0.74 -18.63 10.97
CA ARG A 75 -0.63 -18.31 10.51
C ARG A 75 -1.17 -17.09 11.22
N LEU A 76 -1.06 -17.04 12.54
CA LEU A 76 -1.54 -15.95 13.36
C LEU A 76 -0.84 -14.63 13.01
N PHE A 77 0.49 -14.64 12.92
CA PHE A 77 1.27 -13.48 12.54
C PHE A 77 0.89 -12.98 11.14
N SER A 78 0.78 -13.89 10.17
CA SER A 78 0.43 -13.53 8.79
C SER A 78 -0.99 -12.97 8.67
N SER A 79 -1.94 -13.47 9.44
CA SER A 79 -3.32 -12.96 9.47
C SER A 79 -3.42 -11.56 10.12
N TRP A 80 -2.56 -11.29 11.11
CA TRP A 80 -2.57 -10.02 11.84
C TRP A 80 -1.71 -8.93 11.20
N VAL A 81 -0.51 -9.31 10.72
CA VAL A 81 0.47 -8.38 10.15
C VAL A 81 0.33 -8.25 8.63
N GLY A 82 -0.41 -9.18 8.00
CA GLY A 82 -0.60 -9.20 6.55
C GLY A 82 0.55 -9.83 5.77
N VAL A 83 1.68 -10.13 6.43
CA VAL A 83 2.85 -10.78 5.83
C VAL A 83 3.47 -11.79 6.79
N SER A 84 4.22 -12.77 6.29
CA SER A 84 4.90 -13.74 7.16
C SER A 84 5.99 -13.08 8.03
N PRO A 85 6.33 -13.66 9.20
CA PRO A 85 7.40 -13.15 10.06
C PRO A 85 8.73 -12.95 9.33
N LYS A 86 9.10 -13.89 8.46
CA LYS A 86 10.30 -13.79 7.62
C LYS A 86 10.22 -12.61 6.66
N ARG A 87 9.07 -12.38 6.04
CA ARG A 87 8.85 -11.29 5.10
C ARG A 87 8.87 -9.93 5.81
N TYR A 88 8.33 -9.88 7.02
CA TYR A 88 8.39 -8.68 7.87
C TYR A 88 9.83 -8.29 8.21
N GLN A 89 10.66 -9.26 8.65
CA GLN A 89 12.08 -9.02 8.92
C GLN A 89 12.86 -8.60 7.67
N GLN A 90 12.54 -9.17 6.50
CA GLN A 90 13.14 -8.74 5.24
C GLN A 90 12.83 -7.28 4.90
N TYR A 91 11.61 -6.80 5.22
CA TYR A 91 11.28 -5.38 5.04
C TYR A 91 12.13 -4.47 5.95
N LEU A 92 12.28 -4.83 7.21
CA LEU A 92 13.10 -4.05 8.14
C LEU A 92 14.57 -4.01 7.71
N ALA A 93 15.11 -5.16 7.32
CA ALA A 93 16.48 -5.25 6.81
C ALA A 93 16.68 -4.41 5.55
N LEU A 94 15.71 -4.40 4.64
CA LEU A 94 15.76 -3.57 3.44
C LEU A 94 15.74 -2.08 3.76
N ASP A 95 14.89 -1.64 4.70
CA ASP A 95 14.80 -0.24 5.09
C ASP A 95 16.10 0.27 5.72
N HIS A 96 16.65 -0.51 6.65
CA HIS A 96 17.95 -0.20 7.24
C HIS A 96 19.07 -0.19 6.20
N ALA A 97 19.08 -1.18 5.30
CA ALA A 97 20.06 -1.22 4.22
C ALA A 97 19.98 0.00 3.29
N LYS A 98 18.78 0.52 3.01
CA LYS A 98 18.61 1.75 2.23
C LYS A 98 19.22 2.97 2.90
N VAL A 99 19.07 3.10 4.23
CA VAL A 99 19.69 4.18 4.98
C VAL A 99 21.21 4.10 4.88
N LEU A 100 21.79 2.94 5.19
CA LEU A 100 23.24 2.72 5.15
C LEU A 100 23.83 2.96 3.76
N LEU A 101 23.14 2.54 2.69
CA LEU A 101 23.60 2.79 1.33
C LEU A 101 23.56 4.27 0.94
N ARG A 102 22.58 5.03 1.42
CA ARG A 102 22.54 6.49 1.24
C ARG A 102 23.66 7.19 2.00
N ASP A 103 24.01 6.68 3.17
CA ASP A 103 25.12 7.16 4.01
C ASP A 103 26.51 6.65 3.51
N HIS A 104 26.57 6.18 2.26
CA HIS A 104 27.77 5.76 1.56
C HIS A 104 28.47 4.49 2.07
N PHE A 105 27.82 3.67 2.89
CA PHE A 105 28.34 2.34 3.24
C PHE A 105 28.51 1.46 1.98
N THR A 106 29.49 0.55 2.03
CA THR A 106 29.65 -0.44 0.96
C THR A 106 28.53 -1.46 0.98
N THR A 107 28.26 -2.13 -0.14
CA THR A 107 27.24 -3.19 -0.20
C THR A 107 27.55 -4.36 0.75
N LEU A 108 28.84 -4.67 0.95
CA LEU A 108 29.26 -5.73 1.87
C LEU A 108 29.03 -5.30 3.34
N ALA A 109 29.50 -4.11 3.70
CA ALA A 109 29.28 -3.56 5.06
C ALA A 109 27.77 -3.40 5.37
N THR A 110 26.99 -3.00 4.38
CA THR A 110 25.53 -2.90 4.53
C THR A 110 24.90 -4.27 4.75
N ALA A 111 25.31 -5.30 3.99
CA ALA A 111 24.79 -6.66 4.17
C ALA A 111 25.09 -7.17 5.59
N ASP A 112 26.30 -6.99 6.07
CA ASP A 112 26.71 -7.39 7.42
C ASP A 112 25.91 -6.64 8.50
N ALA A 113 25.78 -5.33 8.37
CA ALA A 113 25.07 -4.48 9.33
C ALA A 113 23.56 -4.82 9.45
N VAL A 114 22.93 -5.32 8.38
CA VAL A 114 21.53 -5.76 8.42
C VAL A 114 21.37 -7.27 8.66
N GLY A 115 22.43 -7.95 9.06
CA GLY A 115 22.40 -9.37 9.44
C GLY A 115 22.23 -10.34 8.25
N LEU A 116 22.65 -9.95 7.07
CA LEU A 116 22.65 -10.81 5.88
C LEU A 116 24.02 -11.46 5.67
N SER A 117 24.04 -12.70 5.23
CA SER A 117 25.27 -13.49 5.06
C SER A 117 26.20 -13.04 3.93
N GLY A 118 25.92 -11.90 3.28
CA GLY A 118 26.74 -11.29 2.26
C GLY A 118 25.97 -10.46 1.25
N SER A 119 26.73 -9.78 0.38
CA SER A 119 26.20 -8.87 -0.65
C SER A 119 25.25 -9.53 -1.65
N GLY A 120 25.40 -10.84 -1.93
CA GLY A 120 24.46 -11.60 -2.76
C GLY A 120 23.04 -11.64 -2.16
N ARG A 121 22.94 -11.85 -0.84
CA ARG A 121 21.64 -11.83 -0.14
C ARG A 121 21.02 -10.42 -0.11
N LEU A 122 21.86 -9.40 0.04
CA LEU A 122 21.41 -8.02 -0.06
C LEU A 122 20.90 -7.72 -1.48
N HIS A 123 21.60 -8.19 -2.50
CA HIS A 123 21.18 -8.07 -3.89
C HIS A 123 19.82 -8.75 -4.12
N ASP A 124 19.65 -10.01 -3.68
CA ASP A 124 18.38 -10.74 -3.80
C ASP A 124 17.22 -10.01 -3.10
N LEU A 125 17.50 -9.40 -1.94
CA LEU A 125 16.52 -8.63 -1.19
C LEU A 125 16.06 -7.39 -1.98
N PHE A 126 17.00 -6.63 -2.54
CA PHE A 126 16.70 -5.46 -3.37
C PHE A 126 15.98 -5.83 -4.66
N MET A 127 16.45 -6.87 -5.39
CA MET A 127 15.81 -7.32 -6.63
C MET A 127 14.38 -7.78 -6.42
N ARG A 128 14.08 -8.36 -5.26
CA ARG A 128 12.73 -8.85 -4.94
C ARG A 128 11.76 -7.71 -4.63
N TRP A 129 12.23 -6.66 -3.95
CA TRP A 129 11.36 -5.63 -3.37
C TRP A 129 11.42 -4.29 -4.09
N GLU A 130 12.56 -3.97 -4.66
CA GLU A 130 12.80 -2.69 -5.35
C GLU A 130 12.90 -2.87 -6.86
N ALA A 131 12.96 -4.12 -7.34
CA ALA A 131 13.29 -4.49 -8.70
C ALA A 131 14.60 -3.85 -9.21
N MET A 132 15.46 -3.40 -8.29
CA MET A 132 16.78 -2.86 -8.57
C MET A 132 17.81 -3.42 -7.58
N SER A 133 19.07 -3.40 -7.95
CA SER A 133 20.16 -3.80 -7.05
C SER A 133 20.43 -2.73 -5.98
N PRO A 134 21.05 -3.10 -4.84
CA PRO A 134 21.49 -2.13 -3.83
C PRO A 134 22.41 -1.04 -4.41
N GLY A 135 23.25 -1.42 -5.38
CA GLY A 135 24.13 -0.49 -6.07
C GLY A 135 23.37 0.50 -6.96
N GLU A 136 22.32 0.07 -7.65
CA GLU A 136 21.45 0.95 -8.43
C GLU A 136 20.71 1.93 -7.52
N PHE A 137 20.17 1.45 -6.38
CA PHE A 137 19.52 2.29 -5.39
C PHE A 137 20.48 3.36 -4.82
N LYS A 138 21.69 2.96 -4.41
CA LYS A 138 22.73 3.87 -3.92
C LYS A 138 23.06 4.95 -4.96
N ARG A 139 23.08 4.59 -6.24
CA ARG A 139 23.34 5.52 -7.34
C ARG A 139 22.15 6.40 -7.72
N GLY A 140 20.99 6.27 -7.03
CA GLY A 140 19.79 7.08 -7.31
C GLY A 140 19.22 6.88 -8.71
N GLY A 141 19.34 5.66 -9.26
CA GLY A 141 18.92 5.33 -10.61
C GLY A 141 19.97 5.63 -11.70
N ALA A 142 21.22 5.98 -11.35
CA ALA A 142 22.28 6.18 -12.34
C ALA A 142 22.46 4.91 -13.19
N GLY A 143 22.52 5.08 -14.50
CA GLY A 143 22.57 4.00 -15.48
C GLY A 143 21.22 3.38 -15.84
N GLN A 144 20.12 3.84 -15.21
CA GLN A 144 18.76 3.49 -15.64
C GLN A 144 18.29 4.48 -16.71
N THR A 145 17.73 3.96 -17.80
CA THR A 145 16.98 4.77 -18.75
C THR A 145 15.50 4.62 -18.47
N ILE A 146 14.85 5.74 -18.20
CA ILE A 146 13.40 5.82 -17.98
C ILE A 146 12.79 6.49 -19.19
N ARG A 147 11.98 5.75 -19.94
CA ARG A 147 11.19 6.30 -21.02
C ARG A 147 9.89 6.84 -20.48
N TRP A 148 9.44 7.95 -21.00
CA TRP A 148 8.20 8.56 -20.58
C TRP A 148 7.40 9.10 -21.77
N GLY A 149 6.10 9.29 -21.54
CA GLY A 149 5.21 9.92 -22.49
C GLY A 149 3.93 10.39 -21.82
N THR A 150 3.19 11.25 -22.53
CA THR A 150 1.85 11.67 -22.13
C THR A 150 0.83 10.84 -22.87
N PHE A 151 -0.18 10.35 -22.15
CA PHE A 151 -1.24 9.49 -22.64
C PHE A 151 -2.58 10.02 -22.17
N ASP A 152 -3.61 9.85 -23.00
CA ASP A 152 -4.97 10.14 -22.60
C ASP A 152 -5.49 9.08 -21.62
N SER A 153 -6.28 9.51 -20.66
CA SER A 153 -6.95 8.63 -19.71
C SER A 153 -8.37 9.11 -19.44
N PRO A 154 -9.23 8.27 -18.84
CA PRO A 154 -10.58 8.71 -18.42
C PRO A 154 -10.58 9.87 -17.43
N PHE A 155 -9.43 10.20 -16.85
CA PHE A 155 -9.26 11.21 -15.81
C PHE A 155 -8.44 12.42 -16.28
N GLY A 156 -8.29 12.58 -17.59
CA GLY A 156 -7.45 13.59 -18.22
C GLY A 156 -6.05 13.07 -18.58
N PRO A 157 -5.19 13.94 -19.14
CA PRO A 157 -3.86 13.54 -19.57
C PRO A 157 -2.99 13.06 -18.39
N ALA A 158 -2.24 11.98 -18.62
CA ALA A 158 -1.36 11.36 -17.65
C ALA A 158 0.06 11.19 -18.20
N ILE A 159 1.06 11.47 -17.37
CA ILE A 159 2.45 11.08 -17.65
C ILE A 159 2.66 9.66 -17.16
N VAL A 160 3.14 8.79 -18.03
CA VAL A 160 3.56 7.43 -17.69
C VAL A 160 5.06 7.32 -17.90
N MET A 161 5.75 6.75 -16.93
CA MET A 161 7.18 6.46 -16.96
C MET A 161 7.40 4.95 -16.84
N ALA A 162 8.30 4.41 -17.65
CA ALA A 162 8.65 3.00 -17.61
C ALA A 162 10.16 2.77 -17.80
N THR A 163 10.64 1.72 -17.16
CA THR A 163 11.93 1.09 -17.42
C THR A 163 11.70 -0.16 -18.26
N ASP A 164 12.74 -0.89 -18.58
CA ASP A 164 12.70 -2.23 -19.17
C ASP A 164 12.00 -3.29 -18.28
N ARG A 165 11.83 -2.98 -16.98
CA ARG A 165 11.21 -3.86 -15.98
C ARG A 165 9.71 -3.62 -15.76
N GLY A 166 9.20 -2.45 -16.18
CA GLY A 166 7.79 -2.09 -16.04
C GLY A 166 7.55 -0.62 -15.76
N ILE A 167 6.29 -0.26 -15.49
CA ILE A 167 5.89 1.10 -15.16
C ILE A 167 6.46 1.48 -13.79
N CYS A 168 7.15 2.62 -13.73
CA CYS A 168 7.82 3.13 -12.54
C CYS A 168 7.29 4.51 -12.08
N GLY A 169 6.45 5.15 -12.88
CA GLY A 169 5.79 6.41 -12.56
C GLY A 169 4.49 6.59 -13.33
N LEU A 170 3.45 7.11 -12.66
CA LEU A 170 2.19 7.50 -13.27
C LEU A 170 1.58 8.64 -12.48
N GLY A 171 1.37 9.78 -13.14
CA GLY A 171 0.79 10.97 -12.55
C GLY A 171 -0.11 11.72 -13.52
N PHE A 172 -1.13 12.40 -12.99
CA PHE A 172 -2.11 13.16 -13.79
C PHE A 172 -1.74 14.62 -13.84
N THR A 173 -1.92 15.23 -15.01
CA THR A 173 -1.43 16.60 -15.27
C THR A 173 -2.54 17.67 -15.23
N ALA A 174 -3.81 17.25 -15.22
CA ALA A 174 -4.95 18.16 -15.38
C ALA A 174 -4.99 19.29 -14.34
N GLU A 175 -4.65 19.01 -13.08
CA GLU A 175 -4.76 19.96 -11.97
C GLU A 175 -3.44 20.66 -11.66
N VAL A 176 -2.33 19.93 -11.75
CA VAL A 176 -1.01 20.46 -11.31
C VAL A 176 -0.11 20.84 -12.48
N GLY A 177 -0.49 20.48 -13.70
CA GLY A 177 0.26 20.75 -14.92
C GLY A 177 1.39 19.76 -15.19
N VAL A 178 1.83 19.70 -16.45
CA VAL A 178 2.86 18.76 -16.93
C VAL A 178 4.18 18.95 -16.20
N ALA A 179 4.63 20.19 -16.02
CA ALA A 179 5.95 20.47 -15.43
C ALA A 179 6.03 20.00 -13.96
N ALA A 180 5.00 20.26 -13.15
CA ALA A 180 4.98 19.84 -11.75
C ALA A 180 4.86 18.31 -11.61
N THR A 181 4.02 17.69 -12.45
CA THR A 181 3.89 16.22 -12.49
C THR A 181 5.23 15.56 -12.85
N MET A 182 5.90 16.08 -13.88
CA MET A 182 7.20 15.56 -14.31
C MET A 182 8.25 15.73 -13.20
N ALA A 183 8.33 16.90 -12.57
CA ALA A 183 9.29 17.18 -11.50
C ALA A 183 9.10 16.21 -10.30
N ASP A 184 7.86 15.93 -9.90
CA ASP A 184 7.58 14.98 -8.82
C ASP A 184 8.01 13.56 -9.17
N LEU A 185 7.72 13.10 -10.39
CA LEU A 185 8.07 11.75 -10.84
C LEU A 185 9.59 11.58 -10.99
N ILE A 186 10.30 12.59 -11.53
CA ILE A 186 11.76 12.59 -11.67
C ILE A 186 12.47 12.57 -10.31
N ALA A 187 11.93 13.28 -9.30
CA ALA A 187 12.56 13.37 -7.98
C ALA A 187 12.78 12.00 -7.30
N ARG A 188 12.11 10.98 -7.76
CA ARG A 188 12.27 9.60 -7.25
C ARG A 188 13.49 8.88 -7.84
N TRP A 189 13.99 9.38 -8.96
CA TRP A 189 15.08 8.81 -9.75
C TRP A 189 16.13 9.88 -10.10
N PRO A 190 16.76 10.54 -9.10
CA PRO A 190 17.51 11.78 -9.30
C PRO A 190 18.69 11.68 -10.26
N ASN A 191 19.21 10.48 -10.48
CA ASN A 191 20.39 10.23 -11.33
C ASN A 191 20.08 9.32 -12.55
N ALA A 192 18.79 9.07 -12.83
CA ALA A 192 18.39 8.32 -14.02
C ALA A 192 18.44 9.19 -15.28
N HIS A 193 18.56 8.56 -16.42
CA HIS A 193 18.39 9.23 -17.71
C HIS A 193 16.94 9.15 -18.15
N PHE A 194 16.33 10.30 -18.46
CA PHE A 194 14.93 10.37 -18.90
C PHE A 194 14.88 10.68 -20.40
N THR A 195 14.13 9.85 -21.15
CA THR A 195 13.92 10.02 -22.58
C THR A 195 12.42 10.07 -22.87
N GLU A 196 11.98 11.09 -23.58
CA GLU A 196 10.63 11.14 -24.09
C GLU A 196 10.50 10.16 -25.27
N ASP A 197 9.74 9.09 -25.07
CA ASP A 197 9.50 8.06 -26.07
C ASP A 197 8.17 7.35 -25.77
N ALA A 198 7.08 8.06 -26.01
CA ALA A 198 5.72 7.54 -25.81
C ALA A 198 5.46 6.28 -26.66
N ALA A 199 6.05 6.21 -27.85
CA ALA A 199 5.84 5.07 -28.77
C ALA A 199 6.40 3.78 -28.17
N ALA A 200 7.60 3.83 -27.59
CA ALA A 200 8.26 2.66 -27.01
C ALA A 200 7.51 2.08 -25.80
N ILE A 201 6.82 2.92 -25.01
CA ILE A 201 6.12 2.48 -23.78
C ILE A 201 4.60 2.39 -23.94
N ARG A 202 4.06 2.69 -25.12
CA ARG A 202 2.62 2.65 -25.41
C ARG A 202 1.98 1.32 -25.04
N HIS A 203 2.63 0.21 -25.37
CA HIS A 203 2.17 -1.14 -25.10
C HIS A 203 2.05 -1.46 -23.59
N LEU A 204 2.71 -0.70 -22.72
CA LEU A 204 2.58 -0.78 -21.27
C LEU A 204 1.55 0.24 -20.75
N ALA A 205 1.58 1.46 -21.29
CA ALA A 205 0.79 2.58 -20.78
C ALA A 205 -0.71 2.45 -21.07
N GLU A 206 -1.09 2.15 -22.30
CA GLU A 206 -2.51 2.09 -22.68
C GLU A 206 -3.29 0.99 -21.95
N PRO A 207 -2.82 -0.28 -21.88
CA PRO A 207 -3.50 -1.30 -21.10
C PRO A 207 -3.57 -0.97 -19.61
N ALA A 208 -2.50 -0.38 -19.05
CA ALA A 208 -2.45 0.02 -17.66
C ALA A 208 -3.47 1.12 -17.32
N LEU A 209 -3.58 2.15 -18.15
CA LEU A 209 -4.56 3.22 -17.98
C LEU A 209 -6.00 2.72 -18.15
N ALA A 210 -6.21 1.74 -19.02
CA ALA A 210 -7.50 1.07 -19.23
C ALA A 210 -7.79 -0.01 -18.17
N MET A 211 -6.88 -0.30 -17.24
CA MET A 211 -6.96 -1.41 -16.26
C MET A 211 -7.20 -2.76 -16.94
N GLN A 212 -6.56 -3.00 -18.08
CA GLN A 212 -6.65 -4.23 -18.85
C GLN A 212 -5.39 -5.09 -18.73
N GLY A 213 -5.59 -6.39 -18.52
CA GLY A 213 -4.49 -7.35 -18.44
C GLY A 213 -3.60 -7.19 -17.20
N GLU A 214 -2.41 -7.79 -17.27
CA GLU A 214 -1.41 -7.71 -16.20
C GLU A 214 -0.42 -6.57 -16.47
N THR A 215 -0.24 -5.69 -15.50
CA THR A 215 0.74 -4.61 -15.55
C THR A 215 1.91 -4.89 -14.62
N ARG A 216 3.12 -4.88 -15.17
CA ARG A 216 4.35 -4.97 -14.35
C ARG A 216 4.71 -3.58 -13.82
N LEU A 217 4.90 -3.50 -12.51
CA LEU A 217 5.29 -2.27 -11.82
C LEU A 217 6.75 -2.38 -11.36
N HIS A 218 7.52 -1.34 -11.66
CA HIS A 218 8.86 -1.16 -11.11
C HIS A 218 8.79 -0.08 -10.03
N MET A 219 8.60 -0.49 -8.77
CA MET A 219 8.34 0.42 -7.67
C MET A 219 9.54 0.61 -6.77
N ILE A 220 9.75 1.86 -6.35
CA ILE A 220 10.67 2.24 -5.29
C ILE A 220 9.87 2.80 -4.12
N GLY A 221 10.06 2.22 -2.95
CA GLY A 221 9.42 2.68 -1.73
C GLY A 221 10.06 2.09 -0.49
N ALA A 222 9.97 2.80 0.64
CA ALA A 222 10.34 2.25 1.92
C ALA A 222 9.41 1.06 2.29
N PRO A 223 9.86 0.09 3.10
CA PRO A 223 9.08 -1.10 3.45
C PRO A 223 7.69 -0.80 3.98
N PHE A 224 7.56 0.26 4.78
CA PHE A 224 6.26 0.73 5.26
C PHE A 224 5.36 1.20 4.11
N GLN A 225 5.91 1.92 3.13
CA GLN A 225 5.18 2.36 1.95
C GLN A 225 4.70 1.17 1.12
N LEU A 226 5.57 0.17 0.90
CA LEU A 226 5.21 -1.05 0.16
C LEU A 226 4.06 -1.80 0.83
N LYS A 227 4.07 -1.95 2.16
CA LYS A 227 2.94 -2.53 2.91
C LYS A 227 1.64 -1.76 2.72
N VAL A 228 1.71 -0.43 2.77
CA VAL A 228 0.55 0.43 2.54
C VAL A 228 0.05 0.27 1.12
N TRP A 229 0.94 0.21 0.13
CA TRP A 229 0.57 0.05 -1.28
C TRP A 229 0.03 -1.35 -1.58
N GLU A 230 0.58 -2.41 -0.97
CA GLU A 230 0.00 -3.77 -1.02
C GLU A 230 -1.41 -3.80 -0.42
N ALA A 231 -1.63 -3.12 0.71
CA ALA A 231 -2.96 -3.02 1.31
C ALA A 231 -3.94 -2.24 0.42
N LEU A 232 -3.48 -1.21 -0.30
CA LEU A 232 -4.30 -0.50 -1.28
C LEU A 232 -4.71 -1.41 -2.44
N LEU A 233 -3.79 -2.23 -2.97
CA LEU A 233 -4.07 -3.18 -4.06
C LEU A 233 -5.10 -4.25 -3.65
N ALA A 234 -5.23 -4.54 -2.37
CA ALA A 234 -6.22 -5.49 -1.86
C ALA A 234 -7.65 -4.91 -1.79
N ILE A 235 -7.84 -3.59 -2.01
CA ILE A 235 -9.16 -2.97 -2.01
C ILE A 235 -9.80 -3.19 -3.39
N PRO A 236 -10.96 -3.86 -3.49
CA PRO A 236 -11.63 -4.08 -4.77
C PRO A 236 -12.04 -2.76 -5.46
N SER A 237 -12.14 -2.78 -6.79
CA SER A 237 -12.70 -1.67 -7.55
C SER A 237 -14.12 -1.34 -7.10
N GLY A 238 -14.46 -0.06 -7.05
CA GLY A 238 -15.75 0.42 -6.55
C GLY A 238 -15.90 0.40 -5.03
N GLN A 239 -14.90 -0.10 -4.28
CA GLN A 239 -14.90 -0.06 -2.82
C GLN A 239 -13.92 1.00 -2.31
N VAL A 240 -14.22 1.50 -1.12
CA VAL A 240 -13.39 2.49 -0.44
C VAL A 240 -13.03 2.02 0.97
N THR A 241 -11.93 2.52 1.50
CA THR A 241 -11.48 2.26 2.86
C THR A 241 -11.03 3.55 3.53
N THR A 242 -10.73 3.50 4.82
CA THR A 242 -10.18 4.65 5.53
C THR A 242 -8.69 4.47 5.82
N TYR A 243 -7.95 5.56 5.99
CA TYR A 243 -6.56 5.50 6.44
C TYR A 243 -6.39 4.71 7.75
N SER A 244 -7.41 4.73 8.61
CA SER A 244 -7.43 3.97 9.87
C SER A 244 -7.56 2.47 9.64
N GLU A 245 -8.39 2.06 8.69
CA GLU A 245 -8.56 0.65 8.30
C GLU A 245 -7.31 0.11 7.62
N ILE A 246 -6.68 0.90 6.74
CA ILE A 246 -5.39 0.54 6.16
C ILE A 246 -4.34 0.36 7.27
N ALA A 247 -4.26 1.31 8.23
CA ALA A 247 -3.34 1.21 9.36
C ALA A 247 -3.59 -0.04 10.21
N ALA A 248 -4.84 -0.40 10.43
CA ALA A 248 -5.23 -1.63 11.14
C ALA A 248 -4.86 -2.88 10.33
N ALA A 249 -5.14 -2.88 9.01
CA ALA A 249 -4.87 -4.00 8.12
C ALA A 249 -3.38 -4.35 8.03
N ILE A 250 -2.49 -3.32 8.05
CA ILE A 250 -1.03 -3.54 8.05
C ILE A 250 -0.43 -3.74 9.46
N GLY A 251 -1.28 -3.94 10.48
CA GLY A 251 -0.84 -4.21 11.87
C GLY A 251 -0.31 -3.00 12.63
N THR A 252 -0.54 -1.77 12.14
CA THR A 252 -0.05 -0.53 12.79
C THR A 252 -1.17 0.49 13.03
N PRO A 253 -2.22 0.17 13.84
CA PRO A 253 -3.44 0.98 13.94
C PRO A 253 -3.21 2.42 14.44
N ARG A 254 -2.08 2.69 15.10
CA ARG A 254 -1.70 4.04 15.57
C ARG A 254 -0.98 4.87 14.50
N ALA A 255 -0.52 4.26 13.39
CA ALA A 255 0.29 4.90 12.36
C ALA A 255 -0.53 5.59 11.26
N VAL A 256 -1.74 6.06 11.54
CA VAL A 256 -2.68 6.63 10.56
C VAL A 256 -2.08 7.79 9.75
N ARG A 257 -1.29 8.67 10.40
CA ARG A 257 -0.60 9.78 9.70
C ARG A 257 0.48 9.27 8.75
N ALA A 258 1.28 8.28 9.19
CA ALA A 258 2.31 7.66 8.35
C ALA A 258 1.69 6.92 7.16
N VAL A 259 0.56 6.23 7.36
CA VAL A 259 -0.23 5.64 6.27
C VAL A 259 -0.68 6.72 5.29
N GLY A 260 -1.24 7.83 5.76
CA GLY A 260 -1.63 8.95 4.88
C GLY A 260 -0.47 9.51 4.06
N THR A 261 0.72 9.63 4.66
CA THR A 261 1.95 10.03 3.96
C THR A 261 2.37 8.99 2.92
N ALA A 262 2.33 7.69 3.24
CA ALA A 262 2.67 6.61 2.32
C ALA A 262 1.69 6.52 1.14
N VAL A 263 0.40 6.68 1.40
CA VAL A 263 -0.65 6.78 0.36
C VAL A 263 -0.39 7.96 -0.58
N GLY A 264 -0.03 9.13 -0.04
CA GLY A 264 0.30 10.32 -0.84
C GLY A 264 1.61 10.22 -1.61
N ARG A 265 2.52 9.31 -1.23
CA ARG A 265 3.78 9.04 -1.93
C ARG A 265 3.71 7.92 -2.96
N ASN A 266 2.52 7.45 -3.29
CA ASN A 266 2.33 6.46 -4.34
C ASN A 266 2.92 6.93 -5.69
N PRO A 267 3.88 6.20 -6.28
CA PRO A 267 4.54 6.60 -7.52
C PRO A 267 3.73 6.29 -8.77
N VAL A 268 2.79 5.36 -8.70
CA VAL A 268 2.01 4.87 -9.84
C VAL A 268 0.51 4.97 -9.54
N SER A 269 0.04 6.20 -9.46
CA SER A 269 -1.36 6.52 -9.18
C SER A 269 -2.30 5.81 -10.16
N TRP A 270 -3.53 5.51 -9.75
CA TRP A 270 -4.49 4.68 -10.47
C TRP A 270 -4.18 3.18 -10.37
N LEU A 271 -2.98 2.73 -10.78
CA LEU A 271 -2.58 1.31 -10.72
C LEU A 271 -2.47 0.81 -9.27
N ILE A 272 -1.93 1.65 -8.38
CA ILE A 272 -2.09 1.47 -6.94
C ILE A 272 -3.21 2.42 -6.50
N PRO A 273 -4.36 1.91 -6.07
CA PRO A 273 -5.58 2.70 -5.94
C PRO A 273 -5.60 3.58 -4.68
N CYS A 274 -4.68 4.54 -4.58
CA CYS A 274 -4.61 5.49 -3.47
C CYS A 274 -5.85 6.42 -3.38
N HIS A 275 -6.61 6.55 -4.47
CA HIS A 275 -7.88 7.27 -4.50
C HIS A 275 -8.98 6.59 -3.65
N ARG A 276 -8.92 5.27 -3.41
CA ARG A 276 -9.87 4.51 -2.58
C ARG A 276 -9.71 4.77 -1.08
N ALA A 277 -8.60 5.43 -0.64
CA ALA A 277 -8.39 5.78 0.75
C ALA A 277 -9.09 7.11 1.11
N LEU A 278 -9.97 7.08 2.12
CA LEU A 278 -10.77 8.21 2.58
C LEU A 278 -10.46 8.55 4.05
N ARG A 279 -10.93 9.72 4.50
CA ARG A 279 -10.95 10.05 5.94
C ARG A 279 -12.02 9.25 6.66
N LYS A 280 -11.83 8.97 7.95
CA LYS A 280 -12.83 8.31 8.80
C LYS A 280 -14.18 9.05 8.85
N SER A 281 -14.16 10.37 8.63
CA SER A 281 -15.37 11.20 8.53
C SER A 281 -16.13 11.05 7.21
N GLY A 282 -15.68 10.19 6.29
CA GLY A 282 -16.22 10.06 4.93
C GLY A 282 -15.69 11.11 3.93
N GLY A 283 -14.93 12.10 4.39
CA GLY A 283 -14.33 13.10 3.51
C GLY A 283 -13.21 12.49 2.65
N LEU A 284 -13.04 13.04 1.43
CA LEU A 284 -12.08 12.54 0.44
C LEU A 284 -10.62 12.56 0.92
N GLY A 285 -10.28 13.44 1.87
CA GLY A 285 -8.88 13.69 2.22
C GLY A 285 -8.16 14.47 1.11
N GLY A 286 -6.83 14.46 1.15
CA GLY A 286 -6.01 14.97 0.06
C GLY A 286 -5.89 13.96 -1.07
N TYR A 287 -5.45 14.44 -2.24
CA TYR A 287 -5.00 13.61 -3.34
C TYR A 287 -3.84 14.32 -4.05
N HIS A 288 -2.79 13.59 -4.34
CA HIS A 288 -1.54 14.17 -4.86
C HIS A 288 -1.75 14.92 -6.19
N TRP A 289 -2.59 14.38 -7.05
CA TRP A 289 -2.89 14.91 -8.38
C TRP A 289 -4.18 15.73 -8.44
N GLY A 290 -4.66 16.22 -7.29
CA GLY A 290 -5.89 17.02 -7.21
C GLY A 290 -7.16 16.24 -6.87
N LEU A 291 -8.04 16.90 -6.11
CA LEU A 291 -9.31 16.29 -5.69
C LEU A 291 -10.28 16.01 -6.84
N PRO A 292 -10.34 16.83 -7.93
CA PRO A 292 -11.18 16.51 -9.08
C PRO A 292 -10.85 15.17 -9.70
N VAL A 293 -9.56 14.85 -9.88
CA VAL A 293 -9.09 13.55 -10.40
C VAL A 293 -9.52 12.40 -9.49
N LYS A 294 -9.37 12.56 -8.17
CA LYS A 294 -9.81 11.55 -7.21
C LYS A 294 -11.31 11.28 -7.30
N ARG A 295 -12.12 12.33 -7.40
CA ARG A 295 -13.59 12.22 -7.55
C ARG A 295 -13.96 11.49 -8.83
N ALA A 296 -13.31 11.83 -9.94
CA ALA A 296 -13.53 11.19 -11.24
C ALA A 296 -13.23 9.69 -11.19
N MET A 297 -12.12 9.29 -10.56
CA MET A 297 -11.75 7.88 -10.37
C MET A 297 -12.79 7.12 -9.56
N LEU A 298 -13.22 7.66 -8.42
CA LEU A 298 -14.23 7.02 -7.57
C LEU A 298 -15.58 6.89 -8.29
N ALA A 299 -16.01 7.93 -9.02
CA ALA A 299 -17.23 7.89 -9.80
C ALA A 299 -17.17 6.88 -10.95
N TYR A 300 -16.01 6.81 -11.63
CA TYR A 300 -15.78 5.86 -12.71
C TYR A 300 -15.88 4.42 -12.23
N GLU A 301 -15.23 4.09 -11.12
CA GLU A 301 -15.28 2.75 -10.51
C GLU A 301 -16.68 2.38 -10.01
N ALA A 302 -17.40 3.32 -9.41
CA ALA A 302 -18.78 3.10 -8.97
C ALA A 302 -19.69 2.78 -10.16
N ALA A 303 -19.58 3.55 -11.25
CA ALA A 303 -20.38 3.30 -12.46
C ALA A 303 -20.09 1.94 -13.11
N GLN A 304 -18.82 1.50 -13.11
CA GLN A 304 -18.46 0.17 -13.60
C GLN A 304 -18.98 -0.96 -12.71
N SER A 305 -18.96 -0.78 -11.39
CA SER A 305 -19.49 -1.76 -10.47
C SER A 305 -21.00 -1.93 -10.60
N ASP A 306 -21.73 -0.83 -10.80
CA ASP A 306 -23.19 -0.87 -11.03
C ASP A 306 -23.53 -1.56 -12.37
N ALA A 307 -22.75 -1.32 -13.41
CA ALA A 307 -22.94 -1.95 -14.74
C ALA A 307 -22.69 -3.48 -14.73
N THR A 308 -21.86 -3.98 -13.80
CA THR A 308 -21.58 -5.43 -13.68
C THR A 308 -22.53 -6.15 -12.73
N ALA A 309 -23.33 -5.42 -11.96
CA ALA A 309 -24.28 -5.95 -10.99
C ALA A 309 -25.72 -6.05 -11.55
N GLY A 310 -26.00 -5.49 -12.72
CA GLY A 310 -27.25 -5.54 -13.48
C GLY A 310 -27.17 -6.50 -14.63
#